data_ef12c028f8fa30336a47286f677d316e
#
_entry.id   ef12c028f8fa30336a47286f677d316e
#
_cell.length_a   1.000
_cell.length_b   1.000
_cell.length_c   1.000
_cell.angle_alpha   90.00
_cell.angle_beta   90.00
_cell.angle_gamma   90.00
#
_symmetry.space_group_name_H-M   'P 1'
#
loop_
_entity.id
_entity.type
_entity.pdbx_description
1 polymer ?
#
loop_
_entity_poly.entity_id
_entity_poly.type
_entity_poly.pdbx_seq_one_letter_code
_entity_poly.pdbx_strand_id
1 'polypeptide(L)'
;MKYLIKNTQIKDTKVDIAIEGRTIIEIAPGIQGGDFEIVDGSGTQALQGLVDLHTHLREPGKEDAETVASGSLAAAKGGFTALSAMANTSPVADTAGVVEQVFRLGQECGLAAVYPIGAVTKDLAGKELAEIGAMADSIAGVRIFSDDGNCVSNSLVMRRALEYVKRFDGVVAQHAQDPSLTTDSQMNEGLISSKLGLKGWPAVAEEAIIARDVLIADHVKSRLHICHLTTAGGVEIVRWAKARGIEVTAEVTPHHLLLTDELAESYDPIFKVNPPLRTQADVMALREGLADGTIDIVATDHAPHPAESKECEWQYAAFGMLGLETALSVVWQTMVESKLMTVEALQERMSTKPAEIGRYHNQGKALTVGATANLTLFAPQRSWKVDRDLVASKSRNTPFHGMEFSGSVIATFFEGKLSWRA
;
A
#
# COMPACT_ATOMS: atom_id res chain seq x y z
N MET A 1 -9.52 25.93 -11.25
CA MET A 1 -8.50 26.43 -10.32
C MET A 1 -7.17 26.49 -11.07
N LYS A 2 -6.31 27.45 -10.71
CA LYS A 2 -4.97 27.61 -11.30
C LYS A 2 -3.98 27.67 -10.16
N TYR A 3 -2.97 26.81 -10.17
CA TYR A 3 -1.90 26.80 -9.18
C TYR A 3 -0.55 26.98 -9.84
N LEU A 4 0.35 27.70 -9.19
CA LEU A 4 1.74 27.80 -9.58
C LEU A 4 2.62 27.38 -8.40
N ILE A 5 3.22 26.21 -8.52
CA ILE A 5 4.21 25.72 -7.57
C ILE A 5 5.54 26.38 -7.92
N LYS A 6 6.09 27.13 -6.98
CA LYS A 6 7.35 27.88 -7.17
C LYS A 6 8.53 27.17 -6.53
N ASN A 7 9.66 27.22 -7.24
CA ASN A 7 10.97 26.84 -6.69
C ASN A 7 11.11 25.37 -6.22
N THR A 8 10.30 24.44 -6.72
CA THR A 8 10.47 23.01 -6.42
C THR A 8 11.59 22.39 -7.28
N GLN A 9 11.95 21.16 -7.00
CA GLN A 9 12.90 20.39 -7.81
C GLN A 9 12.19 19.22 -8.49
N ILE A 10 12.50 18.97 -9.76
CA ILE A 10 12.26 17.69 -10.43
C ILE A 10 13.63 17.10 -10.69
N LYS A 11 13.93 15.97 -10.05
CA LYS A 11 15.30 15.43 -9.97
C LYS A 11 16.25 16.51 -9.42
N ASP A 12 17.30 16.83 -10.14
CA ASP A 12 18.30 17.84 -9.75
C ASP A 12 18.02 19.24 -10.31
N THR A 13 16.90 19.42 -11.03
CA THR A 13 16.59 20.67 -11.72
C THR A 13 15.54 21.47 -10.95
N LYS A 14 15.89 22.72 -10.58
CA LYS A 14 14.96 23.66 -9.96
C LYS A 14 14.00 24.22 -11.01
N VAL A 15 12.68 24.06 -10.78
CA VAL A 15 11.63 24.47 -11.70
C VAL A 15 10.43 25.05 -10.94
N ASP A 16 9.58 25.73 -11.70
CA ASP A 16 8.20 26.04 -11.31
C ASP A 16 7.26 25.13 -12.11
N ILE A 17 6.10 24.79 -11.54
CA ILE A 17 5.08 23.95 -12.19
C ILE A 17 3.76 24.73 -12.19
N ALA A 18 3.23 25.05 -13.39
CA ALA A 18 1.94 25.66 -13.54
C ALA A 18 0.86 24.61 -13.84
N ILE A 19 -0.23 24.68 -13.10
CA ILE A 19 -1.38 23.77 -13.20
C ILE A 19 -2.62 24.57 -13.52
N GLU A 20 -3.36 24.17 -14.56
CA GLU A 20 -4.67 24.74 -14.87
C GLU A 20 -5.70 23.61 -15.06
N GLY A 21 -6.82 23.71 -14.33
CA GLY A 21 -7.80 22.64 -14.30
C GLY A 21 -7.19 21.35 -13.73
N ARG A 22 -7.15 20.29 -14.54
CA ARG A 22 -6.58 18.98 -14.17
C ARG A 22 -5.15 18.76 -14.69
N THR A 23 -4.59 19.75 -15.42
CA THR A 23 -3.43 19.49 -16.29
C THR A 23 -2.24 20.36 -15.89
N ILE A 24 -1.03 19.80 -15.96
CA ILE A 24 0.22 20.52 -15.91
C ILE A 24 0.38 21.24 -17.26
N ILE A 25 0.36 22.58 -17.25
CA ILE A 25 0.42 23.36 -18.49
C ILE A 25 1.82 23.88 -18.82
N GLU A 26 2.69 24.02 -17.80
CA GLU A 26 4.06 24.48 -17.99
C GLU A 26 4.97 23.96 -16.88
N ILE A 27 6.20 23.59 -17.23
CA ILE A 27 7.29 23.27 -16.31
C ILE A 27 8.53 24.03 -16.79
N ALA A 28 8.90 25.09 -16.09
CA ALA A 28 10.08 25.92 -16.44
C ALA A 28 10.55 26.72 -15.22
N PRO A 29 11.78 27.18 -15.16
CA PRO A 29 12.20 28.12 -14.13
C PRO A 29 11.60 29.51 -14.38
N GLY A 30 11.18 30.21 -13.32
CA GLY A 30 10.81 31.64 -13.40
C GLY A 30 9.47 31.95 -14.02
N ILE A 31 8.48 31.01 -14.02
CA ILE A 31 7.11 31.27 -14.52
C ILE A 31 6.49 32.43 -13.74
N GLN A 32 5.85 33.36 -14.43
CA GLN A 32 5.20 34.52 -13.81
C GLN A 32 3.89 34.13 -13.15
N GLY A 33 3.63 34.65 -11.94
CA GLY A 33 2.47 34.26 -11.12
C GLY A 33 1.10 34.57 -11.71
N GLY A 34 0.95 35.72 -12.39
CA GLY A 34 -0.33 36.09 -13.02
C GLY A 34 -1.54 35.91 -12.08
N ASP A 35 -2.53 35.14 -12.54
CA ASP A 35 -3.79 34.83 -11.83
C ASP A 35 -3.76 33.49 -11.11
N PHE A 36 -2.55 32.92 -10.90
CA PHE A 36 -2.36 31.65 -10.20
C PHE A 36 -2.35 31.81 -8.67
N GLU A 37 -2.91 30.82 -7.97
CA GLU A 37 -2.65 30.64 -6.56
C GLU A 37 -1.22 30.08 -6.38
N ILE A 38 -0.39 30.79 -5.63
CA ILE A 38 1.02 30.45 -5.46
C ILE A 38 1.19 29.41 -4.34
N VAL A 39 1.88 28.33 -4.65
CA VAL A 39 2.33 27.32 -3.68
C VAL A 39 3.86 27.34 -3.62
N ASP A 40 4.41 27.64 -2.45
CA ASP A 40 5.85 27.63 -2.25
C ASP A 40 6.37 26.17 -2.18
N GLY A 41 7.17 25.80 -3.15
CA GLY A 41 7.84 24.51 -3.26
C GLY A 41 9.33 24.57 -2.90
N SER A 42 9.81 25.65 -2.28
CA SER A 42 11.21 25.79 -1.89
C SER A 42 11.65 24.68 -0.96
N GLY A 43 12.76 24.03 -1.27
CA GLY A 43 13.30 22.91 -0.50
C GLY A 43 12.54 21.60 -0.69
N THR A 44 11.61 21.54 -1.65
CA THR A 44 10.87 20.30 -1.97
C THR A 44 11.35 19.66 -3.28
N GLN A 45 11.13 18.36 -3.36
CA GLN A 45 11.10 17.59 -4.60
C GLN A 45 9.64 17.38 -5.01
N ALA A 46 9.31 17.69 -6.26
CA ALA A 46 8.04 17.31 -6.85
C ALA A 46 8.14 15.86 -7.34
N LEU A 47 7.43 14.99 -6.67
CA LEU A 47 7.32 13.56 -7.00
C LEU A 47 6.01 13.30 -7.74
N GLN A 48 5.96 12.24 -8.52
CA GLN A 48 4.69 11.68 -9.01
C GLN A 48 3.79 11.38 -7.82
N GLY A 49 2.48 11.59 -7.95
CA GLY A 49 1.53 11.20 -6.90
C GLY A 49 1.66 9.71 -6.59
N LEU A 50 1.76 9.37 -5.31
CA LEU A 50 1.95 8.00 -4.88
C LEU A 50 0.68 7.16 -5.09
N VAL A 51 0.85 5.86 -5.27
CA VAL A 51 -0.21 4.89 -5.50
C VAL A 51 -0.05 3.73 -4.52
N ASP A 52 -1.10 3.41 -3.79
CA ASP A 52 -1.11 2.31 -2.83
C ASP A 52 -2.06 1.20 -3.28
N LEU A 53 -1.57 -0.03 -3.37
CA LEU A 53 -2.39 -1.17 -3.78
C LEU A 53 -2.99 -1.93 -2.59
N HIS A 54 -2.71 -1.52 -1.34
CA HIS A 54 -3.12 -2.28 -0.17
C HIS A 54 -3.52 -1.37 1.00
N THR A 55 -4.82 -1.06 1.12
CA THR A 55 -5.36 -0.30 2.25
C THR A 55 -6.69 -0.87 2.71
N HIS A 56 -6.99 -0.72 4.01
CA HIS A 56 -8.25 -1.11 4.62
C HIS A 56 -9.05 0.14 4.99
N LEU A 57 -9.93 0.62 4.12
CA LEU A 57 -10.76 1.80 4.37
C LEU A 57 -12.00 1.52 5.25
N ARG A 58 -12.23 0.26 5.59
CA ARG A 58 -13.21 -0.21 6.55
C ARG A 58 -14.69 0.05 6.21
N GLU A 59 -14.99 1.04 5.40
CA GLU A 59 -16.33 1.39 4.94
C GLU A 59 -16.67 0.66 3.62
N PRO A 60 -17.85 0.00 3.55
CA PRO A 60 -18.94 -0.01 4.53
C PRO A 60 -18.72 -0.99 5.71
N GLY A 61 -19.38 -0.66 6.84
CA GLY A 61 -19.69 -1.57 7.93
C GLY A 61 -18.72 -1.60 9.12
N LYS A 62 -17.60 -0.86 9.07
CA LYS A 62 -16.64 -0.72 10.17
C LYS A 62 -16.13 0.74 10.24
N GLU A 63 -17.06 1.68 10.11
CA GLU A 63 -16.81 3.12 10.06
C GLU A 63 -16.32 3.70 11.39
N ASP A 64 -16.41 2.94 12.46
CA ASP A 64 -15.78 3.25 13.76
C ASP A 64 -14.25 3.24 13.65
N ALA A 65 -13.67 2.35 12.86
CA ALA A 65 -12.24 2.25 12.63
C ALA A 65 -11.72 3.24 11.57
N GLU A 66 -12.42 3.36 10.43
CA GLU A 66 -12.04 4.23 9.31
C GLU A 66 -13.23 4.44 8.38
N THR A 67 -13.19 5.55 7.61
CA THR A 67 -14.12 5.80 6.51
C THR A 67 -13.33 6.02 5.22
N VAL A 68 -13.99 5.90 4.08
CA VAL A 68 -13.37 6.25 2.78
C VAL A 68 -12.87 7.71 2.81
N ALA A 69 -13.60 8.61 3.46
CA ALA A 69 -13.23 10.02 3.57
C ALA A 69 -11.97 10.24 4.44
N SER A 70 -11.91 9.65 5.66
CA SER A 70 -10.76 9.82 6.55
C SER A 70 -9.51 9.10 6.02
N GLY A 71 -9.65 7.91 5.45
CA GLY A 71 -8.55 7.21 4.78
C GLY A 71 -8.04 7.94 3.54
N SER A 72 -8.94 8.57 2.74
CA SER A 72 -8.53 9.42 1.62
C SER A 72 -7.79 10.69 2.06
N LEU A 73 -8.16 11.26 3.22
CA LEU A 73 -7.42 12.39 3.81
C LEU A 73 -6.04 11.95 4.32
N ALA A 74 -5.94 10.79 4.97
CA ALA A 74 -4.67 10.20 5.39
C ALA A 74 -3.76 9.91 4.18
N ALA A 75 -4.33 9.41 3.08
CA ALA A 75 -3.65 9.21 1.82
C ALA A 75 -3.10 10.51 1.25
N ALA A 76 -3.93 11.54 1.13
CA ALA A 76 -3.52 12.86 0.65
C ALA A 76 -2.40 13.45 1.51
N LYS A 77 -2.48 13.33 2.84
CA LYS A 77 -1.44 13.76 3.78
C LYS A 77 -0.15 12.96 3.64
N GLY A 78 -0.23 11.67 3.28
CA GLY A 78 0.89 10.80 2.98
C GLY A 78 1.48 10.95 1.58
N GLY A 79 0.90 11.80 0.72
CA GLY A 79 1.38 12.02 -0.65
C GLY A 79 0.75 11.08 -1.70
N PHE A 80 -0.25 10.30 -1.33
CA PHE A 80 -0.92 9.38 -2.23
C PHE A 80 -2.04 10.08 -3.02
N THR A 81 -2.08 9.83 -4.32
CA THR A 81 -3.15 10.29 -5.22
C THR A 81 -4.08 9.15 -5.65
N ALA A 82 -3.73 7.92 -5.31
CA ALA A 82 -4.57 6.76 -5.55
C ALA A 82 -4.33 5.67 -4.49
N LEU A 83 -5.39 4.98 -4.13
CA LEU A 83 -5.34 3.84 -3.21
C LEU A 83 -6.36 2.76 -3.60
N SER A 84 -6.03 1.53 -3.25
CA SER A 84 -6.90 0.37 -3.43
C SER A 84 -7.49 -0.04 -2.08
N ALA A 85 -8.80 -0.17 -2.01
CA ALA A 85 -9.53 -0.54 -0.79
C ALA A 85 -9.80 -2.04 -0.78
N MET A 86 -9.26 -2.77 0.21
CA MET A 86 -9.41 -4.21 0.37
C MET A 86 -10.85 -4.64 0.59
N ALA A 87 -11.13 -5.89 0.21
CA ALA A 87 -12.48 -6.46 0.13
C ALA A 87 -13.11 -6.79 1.48
N ASN A 88 -12.38 -6.73 2.60
CA ASN A 88 -12.83 -7.16 3.93
C ASN A 88 -13.71 -6.14 4.68
N THR A 89 -14.63 -5.55 3.94
CA THR A 89 -15.72 -4.68 4.43
C THR A 89 -16.88 -5.50 4.99
N SER A 90 -17.96 -4.87 5.46
CA SER A 90 -19.18 -5.52 5.90
C SER A 90 -20.41 -4.79 5.33
N PRO A 91 -21.10 -5.33 4.31
CA PRO A 91 -20.83 -6.63 3.68
C PRO A 91 -19.47 -6.67 2.95
N VAL A 92 -18.96 -7.89 2.74
CA VAL A 92 -17.74 -8.14 1.96
C VAL A 92 -17.91 -7.62 0.53
N ALA A 93 -16.84 -7.07 -0.05
CA ALA A 93 -16.85 -6.58 -1.43
C ALA A 93 -16.71 -7.74 -2.44
N ASP A 94 -17.67 -8.66 -2.43
CA ASP A 94 -17.73 -9.86 -3.28
C ASP A 94 -18.78 -9.77 -4.40
N THR A 95 -19.48 -8.63 -4.50
CA THR A 95 -20.48 -8.32 -5.52
C THR A 95 -20.25 -6.94 -6.14
N ALA A 96 -20.83 -6.72 -7.34
CA ALA A 96 -20.75 -5.43 -8.02
C ALA A 96 -21.29 -4.26 -7.17
N GLY A 97 -22.37 -4.46 -6.41
CA GLY A 97 -22.99 -3.40 -5.62
C GLY A 97 -22.08 -2.82 -4.54
N VAL A 98 -21.34 -3.67 -3.85
CA VAL A 98 -20.42 -3.22 -2.78
C VAL A 98 -19.19 -2.50 -3.36
N VAL A 99 -18.56 -3.05 -4.41
CA VAL A 99 -17.41 -2.37 -5.04
C VAL A 99 -17.81 -1.03 -5.65
N GLU A 100 -19.01 -0.92 -6.24
CA GLU A 100 -19.54 0.36 -6.75
C GLU A 100 -19.80 1.37 -5.64
N GLN A 101 -20.26 0.93 -4.47
CA GLN A 101 -20.45 1.81 -3.31
C GLN A 101 -19.12 2.43 -2.88
N VAL A 102 -18.08 1.61 -2.67
CA VAL A 102 -16.74 2.08 -2.27
C VAL A 102 -16.19 3.05 -3.33
N PHE A 103 -16.32 2.71 -4.61
CA PHE A 103 -15.88 3.57 -5.72
C PHE A 103 -16.56 4.94 -5.70
N ARG A 104 -17.90 5.00 -5.53
CA ARG A 104 -18.65 6.26 -5.46
C ARG A 104 -18.25 7.10 -4.26
N LEU A 105 -18.10 6.50 -3.08
CA LEU A 105 -17.62 7.21 -1.88
C LEU A 105 -16.25 7.86 -2.13
N GLY A 106 -15.32 7.16 -2.79
CA GLY A 106 -14.04 7.72 -3.19
C GLY A 106 -14.17 8.91 -4.16
N GLN A 107 -15.06 8.81 -5.15
CA GLN A 107 -15.33 9.92 -6.08
C GLN A 107 -15.92 11.15 -5.37
N GLU A 108 -16.82 10.95 -4.42
CA GLU A 108 -17.45 12.02 -3.64
C GLU A 108 -16.43 12.74 -2.76
N CYS A 109 -15.47 12.02 -2.16
CA CYS A 109 -14.39 12.60 -1.35
C CYS A 109 -13.47 13.49 -2.19
N GLY A 110 -13.07 13.06 -3.37
CA GLY A 110 -12.26 13.84 -4.32
C GLY A 110 -10.88 14.24 -3.83
N LEU A 111 -10.31 13.51 -2.84
CA LEU A 111 -8.98 13.74 -2.26
C LEU A 111 -7.90 12.85 -2.88
N ALA A 112 -8.27 11.64 -3.26
CA ALA A 112 -7.48 10.66 -4.00
C ALA A 112 -8.43 9.77 -4.81
N ALA A 113 -7.92 9.08 -5.84
CA ALA A 113 -8.68 8.04 -6.52
C ALA A 113 -8.78 6.80 -5.62
N VAL A 114 -9.98 6.30 -5.39
CA VAL A 114 -10.20 5.07 -4.62
C VAL A 114 -10.66 3.97 -5.56
N TYR A 115 -9.88 2.92 -5.65
CA TYR A 115 -10.13 1.73 -6.46
C TYR A 115 -10.49 0.56 -5.54
N PRO A 116 -11.73 0.07 -5.54
CA PRO A 116 -12.07 -1.10 -4.74
C PRO A 116 -11.38 -2.36 -5.27
N ILE A 117 -10.93 -3.20 -4.36
CA ILE A 117 -10.51 -4.57 -4.60
C ILE A 117 -11.72 -5.46 -4.42
N GLY A 118 -11.96 -6.40 -5.35
CA GLY A 118 -13.01 -7.39 -5.22
C GLY A 118 -12.52 -8.63 -4.46
N ALA A 119 -13.39 -9.28 -3.71
CA ALA A 119 -13.07 -10.57 -3.13
C ALA A 119 -12.81 -11.64 -4.21
N VAL A 120 -11.88 -12.56 -3.95
CA VAL A 120 -11.70 -13.76 -4.78
C VAL A 120 -12.81 -14.75 -4.52
N THR A 121 -13.19 -14.92 -3.24
CA THR A 121 -14.22 -15.86 -2.82
C THR A 121 -15.35 -15.18 -2.06
N LYS A 122 -16.55 -15.77 -2.13
CA LYS A 122 -17.70 -15.29 -1.38
C LYS A 122 -17.40 -15.27 0.11
N ASP A 123 -17.77 -14.17 0.77
CA ASP A 123 -17.55 -13.94 2.20
C ASP A 123 -16.09 -14.13 2.65
N LEU A 124 -15.12 -14.10 1.71
CA LEU A 124 -13.70 -14.38 1.95
C LEU A 124 -13.46 -15.78 2.56
N ALA A 125 -14.35 -16.72 2.26
CA ALA A 125 -14.40 -18.04 2.91
C ALA A 125 -13.46 -19.09 2.27
N GLY A 126 -12.79 -18.78 1.15
CA GLY A 126 -11.87 -19.69 0.45
C GLY A 126 -12.53 -20.91 -0.22
N LYS A 127 -13.85 -20.92 -0.40
CA LYS A 127 -14.63 -22.11 -0.84
C LYS A 127 -15.22 -21.98 -2.23
N GLU A 128 -15.82 -20.86 -2.56
CA GLU A 128 -16.54 -20.59 -3.80
C GLU A 128 -16.14 -19.21 -4.34
N LEU A 129 -15.94 -19.08 -5.65
CA LEU A 129 -15.57 -17.81 -6.25
C LEU A 129 -16.68 -16.76 -6.06
N ALA A 130 -16.26 -15.52 -5.79
CA ALA A 130 -17.11 -14.35 -5.78
C ALA A 130 -17.60 -13.98 -7.19
N GLU A 131 -18.38 -12.92 -7.31
CA GLU A 131 -18.90 -12.42 -8.58
C GLU A 131 -17.85 -11.62 -9.36
N ILE A 132 -16.66 -12.23 -9.58
CA ILE A 132 -15.47 -11.60 -10.19
C ILE A 132 -15.82 -10.89 -11.51
N GLY A 133 -16.59 -11.55 -12.40
CA GLY A 133 -16.97 -10.98 -13.68
C GLY A 133 -17.87 -9.75 -13.54
N ALA A 134 -18.88 -9.80 -12.66
CA ALA A 134 -19.76 -8.67 -12.42
C ALA A 134 -19.01 -7.47 -11.82
N MET A 135 -18.07 -7.70 -10.89
CA MET A 135 -17.22 -6.65 -10.33
C MET A 135 -16.27 -6.05 -11.38
N ALA A 136 -15.69 -6.90 -12.25
CA ALA A 136 -14.78 -6.45 -13.31
C ALA A 136 -15.48 -5.60 -14.39
N ASP A 137 -16.74 -5.90 -14.69
CA ASP A 137 -17.57 -5.22 -15.69
C ASP A 137 -18.39 -4.05 -15.10
N SER A 138 -18.38 -3.84 -13.76
CA SER A 138 -19.04 -2.74 -13.08
C SER A 138 -18.39 -1.39 -13.38
N ILE A 139 -19.06 -0.29 -12.98
CA ILE A 139 -18.47 1.07 -13.09
C ILE A 139 -17.17 1.23 -12.30
N ALA A 140 -16.95 0.42 -11.26
CA ALA A 140 -15.72 0.39 -10.50
C ALA A 140 -14.55 -0.23 -11.29
N GLY A 141 -14.83 -1.06 -12.29
CA GLY A 141 -13.84 -1.63 -13.18
C GLY A 141 -12.75 -2.42 -12.47
N VAL A 142 -13.13 -3.28 -11.52
CA VAL A 142 -12.19 -3.99 -10.63
C VAL A 142 -11.17 -4.80 -11.43
N ARG A 143 -9.88 -4.66 -11.08
CA ARG A 143 -8.76 -5.38 -11.72
C ARG A 143 -7.89 -6.13 -10.72
N ILE A 144 -8.04 -5.87 -9.43
CA ILE A 144 -7.35 -6.59 -8.35
C ILE A 144 -8.40 -7.35 -7.55
N PHE A 145 -8.12 -8.62 -7.25
CA PHE A 145 -9.00 -9.48 -6.47
C PHE A 145 -8.21 -10.11 -5.34
N SER A 146 -8.72 -10.01 -4.10
CA SER A 146 -8.04 -10.50 -2.91
C SER A 146 -9.03 -10.94 -1.84
N ASP A 147 -8.68 -12.01 -1.13
CA ASP A 147 -9.34 -12.38 0.12
C ASP A 147 -8.58 -11.85 1.35
N ASP A 148 -7.78 -10.80 1.18
CA ASP A 148 -6.87 -10.30 2.20
C ASP A 148 -7.48 -10.17 3.60
N GLY A 149 -6.62 -10.51 4.59
CA GLY A 149 -6.99 -10.94 5.92
C GLY A 149 -7.21 -12.45 6.03
N ASN A 150 -7.48 -13.12 4.89
CA ASN A 150 -7.59 -14.57 4.74
C ASN A 150 -6.77 -15.06 3.53
N CYS A 151 -6.38 -16.32 3.55
CA CYS A 151 -5.66 -16.96 2.45
C CYS A 151 -6.61 -17.79 1.58
N VAL A 152 -6.53 -17.65 0.25
CA VAL A 152 -7.12 -18.63 -0.67
C VAL A 152 -6.28 -19.91 -0.62
N SER A 153 -6.42 -20.70 0.45
CA SER A 153 -5.60 -21.87 0.74
C SER A 153 -5.91 -23.09 -0.12
N ASN A 154 -7.12 -23.17 -0.69
CA ASN A 154 -7.50 -24.28 -1.56
C ASN A 154 -6.91 -24.10 -2.98
N SER A 155 -6.00 -25.00 -3.38
CA SER A 155 -5.31 -24.96 -4.67
C SER A 155 -6.23 -24.99 -5.89
N LEU A 156 -7.38 -25.69 -5.82
CA LEU A 156 -8.35 -25.71 -6.92
C LEU A 156 -9.07 -24.37 -7.05
N VAL A 157 -9.47 -23.77 -5.93
CA VAL A 157 -10.11 -22.43 -5.90
C VAL A 157 -9.14 -21.38 -6.44
N MET A 158 -7.88 -21.37 -5.96
CA MET A 158 -6.84 -20.46 -6.48
C MET A 158 -6.63 -20.63 -7.98
N ARG A 159 -6.52 -21.87 -8.45
CA ARG A 159 -6.38 -22.14 -9.90
C ARG A 159 -7.56 -21.55 -10.68
N ARG A 160 -8.79 -21.77 -10.23
CA ARG A 160 -9.99 -21.25 -10.90
C ARG A 160 -10.07 -19.72 -10.86
N ALA A 161 -9.66 -19.11 -9.76
CA ALA A 161 -9.57 -17.67 -9.65
C ALA A 161 -8.58 -17.09 -10.69
N LEU A 162 -7.37 -17.63 -10.75
CA LEU A 162 -6.33 -17.22 -11.70
C LEU A 162 -6.76 -17.42 -13.16
N GLU A 163 -7.41 -18.55 -13.49
CA GLU A 163 -8.00 -18.80 -14.83
C GLU A 163 -9.04 -17.73 -15.18
N TYR A 164 -9.89 -17.32 -14.21
CA TYR A 164 -11.02 -16.44 -14.47
C TYR A 164 -10.60 -14.96 -14.54
N VAL A 165 -9.76 -14.45 -13.62
CA VAL A 165 -9.33 -13.04 -13.63
C VAL A 165 -8.54 -12.67 -14.89
N LYS A 166 -7.86 -13.64 -15.51
CA LYS A 166 -7.11 -13.47 -16.75
C LYS A 166 -7.95 -12.86 -17.87
N ARG A 167 -9.25 -13.21 -17.95
CA ARG A 167 -10.17 -12.68 -18.97
C ARG A 167 -10.31 -11.15 -18.91
N PHE A 168 -10.12 -10.57 -17.73
CA PHE A 168 -10.30 -9.15 -17.46
C PHE A 168 -8.97 -8.39 -17.35
N ASP A 169 -7.85 -9.02 -17.74
CA ASP A 169 -6.49 -8.52 -17.46
C ASP A 169 -6.29 -8.20 -15.97
N GLY A 170 -6.99 -8.95 -15.13
CA GLY A 170 -6.97 -8.83 -13.67
C GLY A 170 -5.77 -9.53 -13.05
N VAL A 171 -5.63 -9.36 -11.73
CA VAL A 171 -4.61 -10.01 -10.91
C VAL A 171 -5.24 -10.53 -9.62
N VAL A 172 -4.84 -11.73 -9.18
CA VAL A 172 -5.10 -12.19 -7.82
C VAL A 172 -3.99 -11.68 -6.92
N ALA A 173 -4.34 -10.95 -5.88
CA ALA A 173 -3.44 -10.47 -4.84
C ALA A 173 -3.61 -11.38 -3.61
N GLN A 174 -2.59 -12.18 -3.31
CA GLN A 174 -2.68 -13.23 -2.30
C GLN A 174 -2.06 -12.80 -0.98
N HIS A 175 -2.86 -12.83 0.08
CA HIS A 175 -2.40 -12.89 1.45
C HIS A 175 -1.84 -14.30 1.71
N ALA A 176 -0.51 -14.44 1.63
CA ALA A 176 0.15 -15.73 1.65
C ALA A 176 0.31 -16.27 3.08
N GLN A 177 -0.65 -17.08 3.53
CA GLN A 177 -0.69 -17.64 4.87
C GLN A 177 -1.28 -19.05 4.84
N ASP A 178 -0.51 -20.06 5.22
CA ASP A 178 -1.07 -21.39 5.44
C ASP A 178 -1.85 -21.41 6.77
N PRO A 179 -3.20 -21.55 6.74
CA PRO A 179 -4.02 -21.43 7.93
C PRO A 179 -3.77 -22.59 8.92
N SER A 180 -3.28 -23.74 8.45
CA SER A 180 -2.99 -24.90 9.31
C SER A 180 -1.73 -24.69 10.13
N LEU A 181 -0.75 -23.96 9.60
CA LEU A 181 0.51 -23.64 10.27
C LEU A 181 0.40 -22.41 11.19
N THR A 182 -0.63 -21.59 11.01
CA THR A 182 -0.77 -20.30 11.72
C THR A 182 -1.95 -20.24 12.68
N THR A 183 -2.60 -21.36 12.97
CA THR A 183 -3.70 -21.43 13.94
C THR A 183 -3.28 -20.85 15.28
N ASP A 184 -3.99 -19.82 15.78
CA ASP A 184 -3.71 -19.10 17.04
C ASP A 184 -2.31 -18.48 17.15
N SER A 185 -1.58 -18.31 16.06
CA SER A 185 -0.27 -17.66 16.06
C SER A 185 -0.39 -16.18 16.41
N GLN A 186 0.60 -15.65 17.14
CA GLN A 186 0.54 -14.34 17.77
C GLN A 186 1.67 -13.40 17.29
N MET A 187 2.79 -13.94 16.87
CA MET A 187 3.98 -13.22 16.43
C MET A 187 4.90 -14.12 15.63
N ASN A 188 6.01 -13.61 15.09
CA ASN A 188 7.03 -14.40 14.41
C ASN A 188 7.50 -15.60 15.28
N GLU A 189 7.62 -16.78 14.67
CA GLU A 189 8.22 -17.96 15.33
C GLU A 189 9.72 -17.79 15.45
N GLY A 190 10.25 -17.93 16.67
CA GLY A 190 11.69 -17.83 16.90
C GLY A 190 12.04 -17.73 18.38
N LEU A 191 13.24 -17.18 18.63
CA LEU A 191 13.75 -17.00 19.99
C LEU A 191 12.84 -16.10 20.83
N ILE A 192 12.33 -15.02 20.25
CA ILE A 192 11.50 -14.04 20.96
C ILE A 192 10.16 -14.67 21.36
N SER A 193 9.46 -15.32 20.43
CA SER A 193 8.17 -15.98 20.74
C SER A 193 8.31 -17.05 21.81
N SER A 194 9.40 -17.83 21.76
CA SER A 194 9.72 -18.85 22.78
C SER A 194 9.96 -18.22 24.15
N LYS A 195 10.71 -17.10 24.22
CA LYS A 195 10.99 -16.34 25.45
C LYS A 195 9.71 -15.75 26.05
N LEU A 196 8.81 -15.24 25.21
CA LEU A 196 7.58 -14.61 25.64
C LEU A 196 6.44 -15.60 25.91
N GLY A 197 6.59 -16.85 25.53
CA GLY A 197 5.53 -17.86 25.62
C GLY A 197 4.35 -17.60 24.68
N LEU A 198 4.59 -16.85 23.59
CA LEU A 198 3.60 -16.57 22.57
C LEU A 198 3.71 -17.58 21.43
N LYS A 199 2.55 -18.04 20.91
CA LYS A 199 2.54 -18.99 19.80
C LYS A 199 3.15 -18.36 18.55
N GLY A 200 4.17 -19.02 18.00
CA GLY A 200 4.92 -18.55 16.85
C GLY A 200 4.16 -18.71 15.53
N TRP A 201 4.48 -17.85 14.58
CA TRP A 201 4.04 -17.86 13.20
C TRP A 201 5.24 -18.20 12.32
N PRO A 202 5.37 -19.44 11.84
CA PRO A 202 6.56 -19.87 11.13
C PRO A 202 6.65 -19.20 9.74
N ALA A 203 7.86 -18.85 9.32
CA ALA A 203 8.12 -18.27 8.00
C ALA A 203 7.60 -19.16 6.86
N VAL A 204 7.75 -20.47 7.00
CA VAL A 204 7.30 -21.45 6.01
C VAL A 204 5.80 -21.41 5.73
N ALA A 205 4.97 -20.83 6.63
CA ALA A 205 3.54 -20.67 6.40
C ALA A 205 3.24 -19.66 5.27
N GLU A 206 4.10 -18.65 5.10
CA GLU A 206 4.08 -17.70 4.00
C GLU A 206 4.72 -18.33 2.74
N GLU A 207 5.92 -18.87 2.89
CA GLU A 207 6.76 -19.41 1.81
C GLU A 207 6.09 -20.55 1.04
N ALA A 208 5.44 -21.48 1.75
CA ALA A 208 4.75 -22.62 1.13
C ALA A 208 3.57 -22.16 0.25
N ILE A 209 2.82 -21.16 0.67
CA ILE A 209 1.71 -20.58 -0.11
C ILE A 209 2.26 -19.83 -1.33
N ILE A 210 3.30 -19.01 -1.17
CA ILE A 210 3.95 -18.31 -2.30
C ILE A 210 4.42 -19.32 -3.34
N ALA A 211 5.16 -20.36 -2.93
CA ALA A 211 5.67 -21.38 -3.85
C ALA A 211 4.54 -22.11 -4.60
N ARG A 212 3.47 -22.49 -3.88
CA ARG A 212 2.28 -23.12 -4.49
C ARG A 212 1.65 -22.19 -5.54
N ASP A 213 1.41 -20.94 -5.20
CA ASP A 213 0.66 -20.00 -6.05
C ASP A 213 1.45 -19.58 -7.29
N VAL A 214 2.76 -19.39 -7.15
CA VAL A 214 3.66 -19.14 -8.28
C VAL A 214 3.62 -20.29 -9.30
N LEU A 215 3.63 -21.55 -8.84
CA LEU A 215 3.55 -22.72 -9.72
C LEU A 215 2.17 -22.82 -10.41
N ILE A 216 1.09 -22.49 -9.72
CA ILE A 216 -0.26 -22.46 -10.30
C ILE A 216 -0.37 -21.33 -11.32
N ALA A 217 0.12 -20.12 -10.98
CA ALA A 217 0.11 -18.96 -11.89
C ALA A 217 0.90 -19.25 -13.18
N ASP A 218 2.08 -19.88 -13.07
CA ASP A 218 2.85 -20.32 -14.24
C ASP A 218 2.07 -21.33 -15.08
N HIS A 219 1.42 -22.31 -14.46
CA HIS A 219 0.64 -23.33 -15.17
C HIS A 219 -0.51 -22.72 -16.00
N VAL A 220 -1.24 -21.75 -15.42
CA VAL A 220 -2.40 -21.11 -16.10
C VAL A 220 -2.02 -19.86 -16.88
N LYS A 221 -0.75 -19.42 -16.79
CA LYS A 221 -0.25 -18.18 -17.42
C LYS A 221 -1.11 -16.96 -17.06
N SER A 222 -1.24 -16.73 -15.77
CA SER A 222 -2.00 -15.63 -15.18
C SER A 222 -1.12 -14.79 -14.28
N ARG A 223 -1.49 -13.53 -14.15
CA ARG A 223 -0.84 -12.58 -13.23
C ARG A 223 -1.14 -12.95 -11.78
N LEU A 224 -0.10 -12.95 -10.94
CA LEU A 224 -0.19 -13.13 -9.50
C LEU A 224 0.50 -11.96 -8.81
N HIS A 225 -0.06 -11.46 -7.72
CA HIS A 225 0.57 -10.49 -6.84
C HIS A 225 0.66 -11.06 -5.43
N ILE A 226 1.83 -10.98 -4.81
CA ILE A 226 2.04 -11.41 -3.43
C ILE A 226 1.93 -10.19 -2.54
N CYS A 227 0.89 -10.16 -1.69
CA CYS A 227 0.68 -9.11 -0.71
C CYS A 227 1.76 -9.16 0.38
N HIS A 228 2.14 -8.00 0.93
CA HIS A 228 2.96 -7.80 2.13
C HIS A 228 3.97 -8.94 2.41
N LEU A 229 4.86 -9.22 1.46
CA LEU A 229 5.93 -10.21 1.58
C LEU A 229 6.82 -9.89 2.80
N THR A 230 7.08 -10.87 3.68
CA THR A 230 7.79 -10.61 4.94
C THR A 230 9.02 -11.47 5.20
N THR A 231 9.21 -12.57 4.47
CA THR A 231 10.27 -13.54 4.76
C THR A 231 11.40 -13.54 3.71
N ALA A 232 12.63 -13.77 4.15
CA ALA A 232 13.78 -13.93 3.25
C ALA A 232 13.56 -15.09 2.26
N GLY A 233 13.00 -16.21 2.72
CA GLY A 233 12.69 -17.35 1.84
C GLY A 233 11.60 -17.00 0.80
N GLY A 234 10.62 -16.19 1.17
CA GLY A 234 9.62 -15.66 0.23
C GLY A 234 10.25 -14.80 -0.87
N VAL A 235 11.22 -13.92 -0.51
CA VAL A 235 11.98 -13.14 -1.49
C VAL A 235 12.73 -14.06 -2.47
N GLU A 236 13.39 -15.12 -1.97
CA GLU A 236 14.08 -16.10 -2.81
C GLU A 236 13.13 -16.80 -3.80
N ILE A 237 11.94 -17.18 -3.36
CA ILE A 237 10.93 -17.83 -4.21
C ILE A 237 10.46 -16.87 -5.31
N VAL A 238 10.17 -15.61 -4.98
CA VAL A 238 9.76 -14.59 -5.96
C VAL A 238 10.89 -14.31 -6.96
N ARG A 239 12.14 -14.20 -6.48
CA ARG A 239 13.32 -14.02 -7.34
C ARG A 239 13.48 -15.18 -8.32
N TRP A 240 13.38 -16.41 -7.84
CA TRP A 240 13.40 -17.63 -8.67
C TRP A 240 12.28 -17.63 -9.71
N ALA A 241 11.07 -17.23 -9.32
CA ALA A 241 9.92 -17.18 -10.22
C ALA A 241 10.12 -16.17 -11.36
N LYS A 242 10.57 -14.95 -11.03
CA LYS A 242 10.87 -13.91 -12.02
C LYS A 242 11.99 -14.32 -12.99
N ALA A 243 13.04 -14.96 -12.49
CA ALA A 243 14.13 -15.50 -13.32
C ALA A 243 13.64 -16.53 -14.34
N ARG A 244 12.51 -17.19 -14.11
CA ARG A 244 11.84 -18.12 -15.04
C ARG A 244 10.82 -17.45 -15.97
N GLY A 245 10.63 -16.14 -15.84
CA GLY A 245 9.65 -15.40 -16.64
C GLY A 245 8.20 -15.61 -16.19
N ILE A 246 7.97 -16.03 -14.94
CA ILE A 246 6.62 -16.16 -14.38
C ILE A 246 6.08 -14.75 -14.06
N GLU A 247 4.83 -14.48 -14.44
CA GLU A 247 4.17 -13.19 -14.22
C GLU A 247 3.74 -13.02 -12.75
N VAL A 248 4.73 -12.88 -11.86
CA VAL A 248 4.54 -12.60 -10.44
C VAL A 248 5.08 -11.22 -10.08
N THR A 249 4.33 -10.50 -9.27
CA THR A 249 4.74 -9.26 -8.60
C THR A 249 4.58 -9.41 -7.10
N ALA A 250 5.29 -8.61 -6.32
CA ALA A 250 5.23 -8.63 -4.86
C ALA A 250 5.30 -7.22 -4.29
N GLU A 251 4.70 -7.04 -3.12
CA GLU A 251 4.79 -5.81 -2.34
C GLU A 251 5.45 -6.05 -0.98
N VAL A 252 6.00 -4.99 -0.41
CA VAL A 252 6.49 -4.94 0.97
C VAL A 252 5.88 -3.73 1.66
N THR A 253 5.62 -3.83 2.95
CA THR A 253 5.08 -2.69 3.70
C THR A 253 6.20 -1.84 4.32
N PRO A 254 5.94 -0.54 4.57
CA PRO A 254 6.90 0.33 5.26
C PRO A 254 7.33 -0.21 6.63
N HIS A 255 6.39 -0.77 7.40
CA HIS A 255 6.70 -1.30 8.72
C HIS A 255 7.58 -2.56 8.66
N HIS A 256 7.44 -3.44 7.66
CA HIS A 256 8.35 -4.58 7.47
C HIS A 256 9.73 -4.18 6.89
N LEU A 257 9.88 -2.98 6.34
CA LEU A 257 11.20 -2.44 5.98
C LEU A 257 11.98 -1.85 7.16
N LEU A 258 11.33 -1.65 8.32
CA LEU A 258 11.97 -0.93 9.44
C LEU A 258 11.90 -1.67 10.77
N LEU A 259 10.75 -2.27 11.10
CA LEU A 259 10.48 -2.83 12.42
C LEU A 259 10.80 -4.32 12.45
N THR A 260 11.22 -4.81 13.63
CA THR A 260 11.54 -6.22 13.87
C THR A 260 10.65 -6.83 14.97
N ASP A 261 10.64 -8.14 15.04
CA ASP A 261 9.92 -8.93 16.05
C ASP A 261 10.40 -8.67 17.49
N GLU A 262 11.58 -8.06 17.68
CA GLU A 262 12.09 -7.66 19.00
C GLU A 262 11.15 -6.67 19.70
N LEU A 263 10.37 -5.87 18.94
CA LEU A 263 9.40 -4.92 19.51
C LEU A 263 8.28 -5.61 20.28
N ALA A 264 7.99 -6.87 19.97
CA ALA A 264 7.02 -7.68 20.73
C ALA A 264 7.46 -7.95 22.18
N GLU A 265 8.75 -7.77 22.54
CA GLU A 265 9.22 -7.90 23.94
C GLU A 265 8.55 -6.93 24.90
N SER A 266 8.03 -5.82 24.37
CA SER A 266 7.25 -4.85 25.16
C SER A 266 5.85 -5.34 25.51
N TYR A 267 5.32 -6.36 24.87
CA TYR A 267 3.92 -6.77 24.87
C TYR A 267 2.95 -5.64 24.48
N ASP A 268 3.45 -4.56 23.86
CA ASP A 268 2.57 -3.50 23.38
C ASP A 268 1.87 -3.97 22.08
N PRO A 269 0.52 -4.10 22.12
CA PRO A 269 -0.23 -4.60 20.97
C PRO A 269 -0.15 -3.70 19.73
N ILE A 270 0.38 -2.50 19.85
CA ILE A 270 0.64 -1.60 18.72
C ILE A 270 1.52 -2.28 17.66
N PHE A 271 2.42 -3.19 18.09
CA PHE A 271 3.34 -3.93 17.22
C PHE A 271 2.79 -5.27 16.71
N LYS A 272 1.52 -5.58 17.00
CA LYS A 272 0.86 -6.79 16.51
C LYS A 272 0.27 -6.55 15.11
N VAL A 273 0.78 -7.25 14.12
CA VAL A 273 0.40 -7.14 12.70
C VAL A 273 0.36 -8.53 12.04
N ASN A 274 -0.39 -8.68 10.98
CA ASN A 274 -0.49 -9.88 10.14
C ASN A 274 -0.17 -9.51 8.67
N PRO A 275 0.91 -10.10 8.07
CA PRO A 275 1.89 -11.02 8.67
C PRO A 275 2.69 -10.34 9.79
N PRO A 276 3.30 -11.14 10.72
CA PRO A 276 4.00 -10.56 11.85
C PRO A 276 5.30 -9.85 11.45
N LEU A 277 5.72 -8.88 12.26
CA LEU A 277 7.09 -8.35 12.18
C LEU A 277 8.08 -9.53 12.29
N ARG A 278 9.11 -9.52 11.44
CA ARG A 278 10.08 -10.60 11.32
C ARG A 278 11.43 -10.21 11.90
N THR A 279 12.42 -11.09 11.71
CA THR A 279 13.79 -10.86 12.18
C THR A 279 14.50 -9.76 11.41
N GLN A 280 15.59 -9.23 11.97
CA GLN A 280 16.44 -8.25 11.27
C GLN A 280 16.99 -8.83 9.95
N ALA A 281 17.24 -10.13 9.87
CA ALA A 281 17.69 -10.79 8.63
C ALA A 281 16.61 -10.73 7.53
N ASP A 282 15.35 -10.93 7.89
CA ASP A 282 14.22 -10.79 6.97
C ASP A 282 14.08 -9.34 6.50
N VAL A 283 14.15 -8.36 7.41
CA VAL A 283 14.12 -6.93 7.07
C VAL A 283 15.20 -6.59 6.03
N MET A 284 16.43 -7.09 6.20
CA MET A 284 17.51 -6.84 5.25
C MET A 284 17.25 -7.50 3.89
N ALA A 285 16.74 -8.74 3.87
CA ALA A 285 16.37 -9.43 2.63
C ALA A 285 15.25 -8.69 1.87
N LEU A 286 14.26 -8.13 2.60
CA LEU A 286 13.19 -7.32 2.00
C LEU A 286 13.75 -6.03 1.37
N ARG A 287 14.64 -5.33 2.06
CA ARG A 287 15.31 -4.12 1.52
C ARG A 287 16.12 -4.43 0.27
N GLU A 288 16.90 -5.50 0.29
CA GLU A 288 17.65 -5.97 -0.88
C GLU A 288 16.71 -6.35 -2.03
N GLY A 289 15.63 -7.09 -1.76
CA GLY A 289 14.64 -7.47 -2.74
C GLY A 289 13.89 -6.28 -3.35
N LEU A 290 13.62 -5.22 -2.57
CA LEU A 290 13.02 -3.98 -3.09
C LEU A 290 14.02 -3.19 -3.94
N ALA A 291 15.30 -3.17 -3.54
CA ALA A 291 16.36 -2.47 -4.27
C ALA A 291 16.66 -3.13 -5.63
N ASP A 292 16.78 -4.46 -5.68
CA ASP A 292 17.11 -5.21 -6.90
C ASP A 292 15.90 -5.46 -7.83
N GLY A 293 14.68 -5.15 -7.38
CA GLY A 293 13.44 -5.32 -8.16
C GLY A 293 12.79 -6.69 -8.06
N THR A 294 13.27 -7.55 -7.17
CA THR A 294 12.55 -8.79 -6.81
C THR A 294 11.20 -8.46 -6.20
N ILE A 295 11.15 -7.45 -5.31
CA ILE A 295 9.91 -6.83 -4.82
C ILE A 295 9.61 -5.62 -5.69
N ASP A 296 8.40 -5.56 -6.23
CA ASP A 296 8.02 -4.57 -7.24
C ASP A 296 7.60 -3.24 -6.67
N ILE A 297 6.92 -3.25 -5.53
CA ILE A 297 6.27 -2.06 -4.97
C ILE A 297 6.34 -2.02 -3.46
N VAL A 298 6.11 -0.81 -2.94
CA VAL A 298 5.73 -0.60 -1.54
C VAL A 298 4.23 -0.34 -1.49
N ALA A 299 3.53 -1.09 -0.64
CA ALA A 299 2.13 -0.86 -0.30
C ALA A 299 1.99 -0.81 1.22
N THR A 300 1.04 -0.02 1.74
CA THR A 300 1.09 0.33 3.17
C THR A 300 0.52 -0.74 4.08
N ASP A 301 -0.40 -1.56 3.61
CA ASP A 301 -1.28 -2.35 4.46
C ASP A 301 -1.85 -1.49 5.61
N HIS A 302 -2.30 -0.28 5.24
CA HIS A 302 -2.93 0.63 6.19
C HIS A 302 -4.17 -0.02 6.78
N ALA A 303 -4.04 -0.50 8.02
CA ALA A 303 -5.05 -1.30 8.71
C ALA A 303 -5.50 -0.63 10.02
N PRO A 304 -6.41 0.35 9.93
CA PRO A 304 -6.96 1.05 11.09
C PRO A 304 -7.81 0.13 11.96
N HIS A 305 -7.64 0.31 13.28
CA HIS A 305 -8.40 -0.36 14.32
C HIS A 305 -8.78 0.63 15.42
N PRO A 306 -10.01 0.57 15.95
CA PRO A 306 -10.42 1.42 17.07
C PRO A 306 -9.59 1.09 18.32
N ALA A 307 -9.51 2.06 19.24
CA ALA A 307 -8.64 1.98 20.42
C ALA A 307 -8.88 0.70 21.25
N GLU A 308 -10.13 0.35 21.50
CA GLU A 308 -10.52 -0.84 22.25
C GLU A 308 -10.03 -2.15 21.66
N SER A 309 -9.79 -2.20 20.34
CA SER A 309 -9.25 -3.37 19.67
C SER A 309 -7.73 -3.49 19.79
N LYS A 310 -7.05 -2.43 20.20
CA LYS A 310 -5.58 -2.39 20.35
C LYS A 310 -5.16 -2.17 21.80
N GLU A 311 -5.95 -1.49 22.62
CA GLU A 311 -5.64 -1.21 24.02
C GLU A 311 -6.15 -2.34 24.94
N CYS A 312 -5.72 -3.56 24.66
CA CYS A 312 -6.04 -4.77 25.41
C CYS A 312 -4.82 -5.69 25.46
N GLU A 313 -4.94 -6.85 26.14
CA GLU A 313 -3.84 -7.81 26.23
C GLU A 313 -3.43 -8.31 24.83
N TRP A 314 -2.13 -8.55 24.62
CA TRP A 314 -1.56 -8.95 23.34
C TRP A 314 -2.37 -10.05 22.60
N GLN A 315 -2.79 -11.10 23.31
CA GLN A 315 -3.47 -12.23 22.68
C GLN A 315 -4.84 -11.88 22.08
N TYR A 316 -5.52 -10.86 22.62
CA TYR A 316 -6.85 -10.42 22.16
C TYR A 316 -6.79 -9.24 21.19
N ALA A 317 -5.65 -8.57 21.12
CA ALA A 317 -5.49 -7.40 20.28
C ALA A 317 -5.60 -7.73 18.79
N ALA A 318 -6.23 -6.83 18.04
CA ALA A 318 -6.35 -6.91 16.61
C ALA A 318 -4.97 -6.80 15.92
N PHE A 319 -4.81 -7.50 14.82
CA PHE A 319 -3.65 -7.38 13.95
C PHE A 319 -3.82 -6.19 13.00
N GLY A 320 -2.85 -5.30 12.93
CA GLY A 320 -2.84 -4.20 11.97
C GLY A 320 -2.19 -2.92 12.49
N MET A 321 -1.71 -2.11 11.57
CA MET A 321 -0.99 -0.86 11.78
C MET A 321 -1.42 0.21 10.78
N LEU A 322 -1.34 1.50 11.17
CA LEU A 322 -1.49 2.61 10.22
C LEU A 322 -0.20 2.77 9.41
N GLY A 323 -0.31 3.02 8.11
CA GLY A 323 0.85 3.17 7.22
C GLY A 323 0.85 4.40 6.33
N LEU A 324 -0.32 4.90 5.85
CA LEU A 324 -0.41 5.90 4.79
C LEU A 324 0.43 7.16 5.03
N GLU A 325 0.30 7.79 6.18
CA GLU A 325 0.92 9.10 6.46
C GLU A 325 2.44 9.02 6.70
N THR A 326 2.97 7.84 6.98
CA THR A 326 4.39 7.62 7.32
C THR A 326 5.17 6.90 6.22
N ALA A 327 4.48 6.28 5.26
CA ALA A 327 5.08 5.41 4.25
C ALA A 327 6.25 6.05 3.50
N LEU A 328 6.04 7.26 2.94
CA LEU A 328 7.07 7.94 2.16
C LEU A 328 8.31 8.25 3.00
N SER A 329 8.13 8.73 4.24
CA SER A 329 9.25 9.05 5.14
C SER A 329 10.01 7.79 5.56
N VAL A 330 9.31 6.68 5.86
CA VAL A 330 9.95 5.39 6.19
C VAL A 330 10.76 4.87 5.02
N VAL A 331 10.19 4.84 3.82
CA VAL A 331 10.89 4.38 2.60
C VAL A 331 12.04 5.32 2.25
N TRP A 332 11.85 6.63 2.39
CA TRP A 332 12.93 7.60 2.20
C TRP A 332 14.12 7.28 3.09
N GLN A 333 13.89 7.17 4.39
CA GLN A 333 14.96 6.91 5.36
C GLN A 333 15.60 5.54 5.18
N THR A 334 14.81 4.49 4.98
CA THR A 334 15.32 3.11 4.92
C THR A 334 15.97 2.77 3.59
N MET A 335 15.58 3.41 2.49
CA MET A 335 16.01 3.02 1.14
C MET A 335 16.81 4.11 0.42
N VAL A 336 16.38 5.39 0.52
CA VAL A 336 17.05 6.47 -0.22
C VAL A 336 18.23 7.06 0.55
N GLU A 337 18.03 7.44 1.81
CA GLU A 337 19.13 7.97 2.66
C GLU A 337 20.20 6.90 2.93
N SER A 338 19.79 5.63 3.06
CA SER A 338 20.69 4.49 3.17
C SER A 338 21.44 4.17 1.86
N LYS A 339 21.09 4.85 0.75
CA LYS A 339 21.66 4.66 -0.59
C LYS A 339 21.41 3.28 -1.21
N LEU A 340 20.40 2.57 -0.76
CA LEU A 340 19.95 1.33 -1.37
C LEU A 340 19.11 1.57 -2.64
N MET A 341 18.45 2.74 -2.73
CA MET A 341 17.66 3.14 -3.89
C MET A 341 17.88 4.61 -4.26
N THR A 342 17.67 4.93 -5.53
CA THR A 342 17.58 6.32 -6.00
C THR A 342 16.15 6.87 -5.83
N VAL A 343 15.98 8.18 -5.97
CA VAL A 343 14.65 8.82 -5.94
C VAL A 343 13.78 8.33 -7.11
N GLU A 344 14.38 8.09 -8.27
CA GLU A 344 13.68 7.53 -9.44
C GLU A 344 13.17 6.12 -9.15
N ALA A 345 13.99 5.27 -8.53
CA ALA A 345 13.56 3.93 -8.12
C ALA A 345 12.45 3.98 -7.07
N LEU A 346 12.52 4.91 -6.10
CA LEU A 346 11.43 5.15 -5.14
C LEU A 346 10.13 5.51 -5.88
N GLN A 347 10.17 6.45 -6.84
CA GLN A 347 8.99 6.82 -7.62
C GLN A 347 8.46 5.64 -8.46
N GLU A 348 9.35 4.81 -8.99
CA GLU A 348 8.95 3.58 -9.68
C GLU A 348 8.19 2.64 -8.72
N ARG A 349 8.72 2.38 -7.52
CA ARG A 349 8.16 1.45 -6.54
C ARG A 349 6.89 1.95 -5.85
N MET A 350 6.72 3.27 -5.70
CA MET A 350 5.59 3.84 -4.96
C MET A 350 4.57 4.58 -5.87
N SER A 351 4.80 4.65 -7.17
CA SER A 351 3.90 5.37 -8.07
C SER A 351 3.67 4.63 -9.39
N THR A 352 4.70 4.47 -10.22
CA THR A 352 4.54 3.92 -11.58
C THR A 352 4.16 2.44 -11.56
N LYS A 353 4.91 1.60 -10.86
CA LYS A 353 4.66 0.15 -10.80
C LYS A 353 3.33 -0.22 -10.15
N PRO A 354 2.94 0.36 -8.99
CA PRO A 354 1.61 0.07 -8.46
C PRO A 354 0.50 0.44 -9.45
N ALA A 355 0.59 1.59 -10.12
CA ALA A 355 -0.40 1.98 -11.12
C ALA A 355 -0.45 0.99 -12.32
N GLU A 356 0.69 0.46 -12.76
CA GLU A 356 0.76 -0.57 -13.82
C GLU A 356 0.12 -1.88 -13.36
N ILE A 357 0.41 -2.35 -12.14
CA ILE A 357 -0.14 -3.59 -11.58
C ILE A 357 -1.65 -3.49 -11.46
N GLY A 358 -2.16 -2.36 -10.90
CA GLY A 358 -3.58 -2.09 -10.70
C GLY A 358 -4.34 -1.71 -11.97
N ARG A 359 -3.65 -1.46 -13.10
CA ARG A 359 -4.23 -0.93 -14.35
C ARG A 359 -4.87 0.45 -14.17
N TYR A 360 -4.27 1.32 -13.34
CA TYR A 360 -4.74 2.67 -13.06
C TYR A 360 -4.17 3.68 -14.07
N HIS A 361 -4.81 3.76 -15.23
CA HIS A 361 -4.29 4.46 -16.41
C HIS A 361 -3.97 5.95 -16.20
N ASN A 362 -4.64 6.61 -15.24
CA ASN A 362 -4.47 8.03 -14.95
C ASN A 362 -3.57 8.32 -13.76
N GLN A 363 -2.93 7.28 -13.18
CA GLN A 363 -2.06 7.38 -12.02
C GLN A 363 -0.63 6.97 -12.40
N GLY A 364 0.35 7.28 -11.56
CA GLY A 364 1.74 6.88 -11.75
C GLY A 364 2.42 7.46 -12.98
N LYS A 365 1.94 8.59 -13.49
CA LYS A 365 2.49 9.22 -14.70
C LYS A 365 3.62 10.19 -14.38
N ALA A 366 4.59 10.26 -15.29
CA ALA A 366 5.67 11.25 -15.21
C ALA A 366 5.11 12.69 -15.21
N LEU A 367 5.76 13.57 -14.44
CA LEU A 367 5.44 14.98 -14.42
C LEU A 367 5.94 15.64 -15.70
N THR A 368 5.02 15.82 -16.65
CA THR A 368 5.28 16.42 -17.96
C THR A 368 4.15 17.37 -18.33
N VAL A 369 4.43 18.35 -19.18
CA VAL A 369 3.40 19.22 -19.75
C VAL A 369 2.37 18.37 -20.48
N GLY A 370 1.09 18.62 -20.21
CA GLY A 370 -0.04 17.84 -20.73
C GLY A 370 -0.49 16.69 -19.84
N ALA A 371 0.31 16.28 -18.86
CA ALA A 371 -0.09 15.22 -17.93
C ALA A 371 -1.13 15.71 -16.90
N THR A 372 -1.94 14.78 -16.40
CA THR A 372 -2.81 15.05 -15.24
C THR A 372 -1.94 15.40 -14.03
N ALA A 373 -2.28 16.49 -13.35
CA ALA A 373 -1.53 16.97 -12.19
C ALA A 373 -1.84 16.13 -10.94
N ASN A 374 -1.25 14.96 -10.87
CA ASN A 374 -1.17 14.08 -9.72
C ASN A 374 0.27 14.11 -9.22
N LEU A 375 0.55 14.90 -8.19
CA LEU A 375 1.90 15.11 -7.70
C LEU A 375 1.95 15.40 -6.20
N THR A 376 3.11 15.13 -5.62
CA THR A 376 3.41 15.33 -4.20
C THR A 376 4.66 16.19 -4.06
N LEU A 377 4.57 17.25 -3.25
CA LEU A 377 5.71 18.03 -2.83
C LEU A 377 6.28 17.44 -1.56
N PHE A 378 7.46 16.88 -1.66
CA PHE A 378 8.17 16.23 -0.56
C PHE A 378 9.40 17.04 -0.17
N ALA A 379 9.52 17.40 1.11
CA ALA A 379 10.67 18.13 1.66
C ALA A 379 11.66 17.15 2.32
N PRO A 380 12.69 16.65 1.61
CA PRO A 380 13.55 15.57 2.10
C PRO A 380 14.36 15.95 3.33
N GLN A 381 14.68 17.24 3.52
CA GLN A 381 15.49 17.74 4.64
C GLN A 381 14.66 18.18 5.86
N ARG A 382 13.32 18.10 5.77
CA ARG A 382 12.45 18.49 6.88
C ARG A 382 12.19 17.28 7.77
N SER A 383 12.77 17.25 8.97
CA SER A 383 12.46 16.26 9.99
C SER A 383 11.11 16.53 10.64
N TRP A 384 10.43 15.47 11.04
CA TRP A 384 9.19 15.53 11.79
C TRP A 384 9.06 14.35 12.74
N LYS A 385 8.34 14.56 13.84
CA LYS A 385 8.05 13.52 14.81
C LYS A 385 6.63 13.03 14.63
N VAL A 386 6.46 11.71 14.54
CA VAL A 386 5.14 11.11 14.40
C VAL A 386 4.36 11.29 15.71
N ASP A 387 3.20 11.92 15.60
CA ASP A 387 2.25 12.07 16.69
C ASP A 387 0.93 11.40 16.30
N ARG A 388 0.57 10.33 17.04
CA ARG A 388 -0.66 9.59 16.76
C ARG A 388 -1.93 10.45 16.89
N ASP A 389 -1.89 11.51 17.69
CA ASP A 389 -3.06 12.37 17.90
C ASP A 389 -3.27 13.37 16.75
N LEU A 390 -2.25 13.57 15.90
CA LEU A 390 -2.27 14.45 14.74
C LEU A 390 -2.47 13.72 13.41
N VAL A 391 -2.62 12.38 13.41
CA VAL A 391 -2.90 11.64 12.16
C VAL A 391 -4.31 11.95 11.65
N ALA A 392 -4.47 11.95 10.34
CA ALA A 392 -5.75 12.19 9.66
C ALA A 392 -6.65 10.96 9.67
N SER A 393 -6.07 9.75 9.73
CA SER A 393 -6.81 8.51 9.94
C SER A 393 -7.70 8.63 11.19
N LYS A 394 -8.86 8.00 11.14
CA LYS A 394 -9.78 7.97 12.28
C LYS A 394 -9.22 7.17 13.45
N SER A 395 -8.45 6.13 13.18
CA SER A 395 -7.76 5.32 14.19
C SER A 395 -6.40 5.91 14.61
N ARG A 396 -5.80 5.35 15.68
CA ARG A 396 -4.56 5.85 16.29
C ARG A 396 -3.46 4.78 16.39
N ASN A 397 -3.65 3.62 15.76
CA ASN A 397 -2.77 2.46 15.88
C ASN A 397 -1.53 2.54 14.96
N THR A 398 -0.84 3.69 14.96
CA THR A 398 0.47 3.83 14.31
C THR A 398 1.58 3.24 15.17
N PRO A 399 2.45 2.36 14.61
CA PRO A 399 3.58 1.80 15.35
C PRO A 399 4.74 2.81 15.48
N PHE A 400 4.65 3.94 14.81
CA PHE A 400 5.73 4.93 14.71
C PHE A 400 5.57 6.11 15.66
N HIS A 401 4.57 6.10 16.56
CA HIS A 401 4.38 7.21 17.52
C HIS A 401 5.67 7.53 18.28
N GLY A 402 6.04 8.80 18.29
CA GLY A 402 7.25 9.27 18.97
C GLY A 402 8.55 9.10 18.16
N MET A 403 8.53 8.36 17.06
CA MET A 403 9.68 8.25 16.15
C MET A 403 9.85 9.54 15.33
N GLU A 404 11.10 9.87 15.06
CA GLU A 404 11.47 11.00 14.19
C GLU A 404 11.92 10.48 12.84
N PHE A 405 11.35 11.04 11.76
CA PHE A 405 11.70 10.72 10.39
C PHE A 405 12.22 11.96 9.67
N SER A 406 13.20 11.74 8.78
CA SER A 406 13.57 12.70 7.75
C SER A 406 12.59 12.63 6.59
N GLY A 407 12.37 13.80 5.98
CA GLY A 407 11.44 13.95 4.86
C GLY A 407 9.98 14.01 5.28
N SER A 408 9.28 15.03 4.81
CA SER A 408 7.85 15.21 5.04
C SER A 408 7.14 15.68 3.79
N VAL A 409 5.88 15.23 3.62
CA VAL A 409 4.98 15.75 2.57
C VAL A 409 4.58 17.18 2.94
N ILE A 410 4.63 18.09 1.97
CA ILE A 410 4.25 19.50 2.14
C ILE A 410 2.93 19.81 1.48
N ALA A 411 2.67 19.20 0.32
CA ALA A 411 1.40 19.34 -0.38
C ALA A 411 1.20 18.15 -1.32
N THR A 412 -0.05 17.81 -1.55
CA THR A 412 -0.48 16.81 -2.52
C THR A 412 -1.52 17.40 -3.46
N PHE A 413 -1.33 17.17 -4.75
CA PHE A 413 -2.28 17.56 -5.78
C PHE A 413 -2.88 16.30 -6.41
N PHE A 414 -4.19 16.23 -6.39
CA PHE A 414 -4.96 15.19 -7.06
C PHE A 414 -5.82 15.81 -8.16
N GLU A 415 -5.61 15.37 -9.40
CA GLU A 415 -6.31 15.88 -10.57
C GLU A 415 -6.31 17.43 -10.65
N GLY A 416 -5.16 18.02 -10.36
CA GLY A 416 -4.94 19.45 -10.40
C GLY A 416 -5.56 20.26 -9.26
N LYS A 417 -6.15 19.61 -8.28
CA LYS A 417 -6.66 20.23 -7.05
C LYS A 417 -5.69 19.98 -5.90
N LEU A 418 -5.48 20.98 -5.08
CA LEU A 418 -4.74 20.83 -3.83
C LEU A 418 -5.60 20.00 -2.88
N SER A 419 -5.24 18.69 -2.69
CA SER A 419 -5.98 17.76 -1.83
C SER A 419 -5.49 17.81 -0.38
N TRP A 420 -4.23 18.20 -0.17
CA TRP A 420 -3.68 18.41 1.17
C TRP A 420 -2.52 19.42 1.14
N ARG A 421 -2.33 20.16 2.26
CA ARG A 421 -1.21 21.08 2.49
C ARG A 421 -0.86 21.10 3.99
N ALA A 422 0.47 21.05 4.33
CA ALA A 422 1.00 21.14 5.69
C ALA A 422 0.87 22.53 6.30
#